data_10db0d054bff7399c14d6be7ab0694e3
#
_entry.id   10db0d054bff7399c14d6be7ab0694e3
#
_cell.length_a   1.000
_cell.length_b   1.000
_cell.length_c   1.000
_cell.angle_alpha   90.00
_cell.angle_beta   90.00
_cell.angle_gamma   90.00
#
_symmetry.space_group_name_H-M   'P 1'
#
loop_
_entity.id
_entity.type
_entity.pdbx_description
1 polymer ?
#
loop_
_entity_poly.entity_id
_entity_poly.type
_entity_poly.pdbx_seq_one_letter_code
_entity_poly.pdbx_strand_id
1 'polypeptide(L)'
;NILEPEGTKWHWYKWFAFAGNYILMMFYTTVAGWMIAYAFKMATGQLTGLGTSASASASGAAEQAFTALLADPFQMLFWMVIICGIGFFIVGLGLQNGVERVTKVMMACLFVAIVILAINSVMLPGAHAGLEFYLMPDFGKMIENGFGDAVYAAMGQAFFTLSIGASG
;
A
#
# COMPACT_ATOMS: atom_id res chain seq x y z
N ASN A 1 -14.17 -0.93 29.47
CA ASN A 1 -14.30 -0.96 30.95
C ASN A 1 -15.11 -2.16 31.48
N ILE A 2 -15.87 -2.87 30.65
CA ILE A 2 -16.69 -4.03 31.08
C ILE A 2 -15.82 -5.24 31.44
N LEU A 3 -14.67 -5.37 30.82
CA LEU A 3 -13.72 -6.49 30.99
C LEU A 3 -12.50 -6.11 31.86
N GLU A 4 -12.46 -4.90 32.37
CA GLU A 4 -11.32 -4.42 33.16
C GLU A 4 -11.45 -4.88 34.61
N PRO A 5 -10.46 -5.64 35.15
CA PRO A 5 -10.43 -5.98 36.57
C PRO A 5 -10.32 -4.75 37.44
N GLU A 6 -11.05 -4.70 38.56
CA GLU A 6 -11.01 -3.60 39.53
C GLU A 6 -9.57 -3.35 40.02
N GLY A 7 -9.14 -2.10 39.97
CA GLY A 7 -7.80 -1.68 40.40
C GLY A 7 -6.72 -1.66 39.33
N THR A 8 -7.03 -2.04 38.09
CA THR A 8 -6.07 -1.98 36.97
C THR A 8 -6.24 -0.70 36.15
N LYS A 9 -5.18 -0.26 35.47
CA LYS A 9 -5.17 0.94 34.63
C LYS A 9 -5.23 0.62 33.12
N TRP A 10 -5.81 -0.49 32.76
CA TRP A 10 -5.92 -0.94 31.37
C TRP A 10 -6.73 0.01 30.47
N HIS A 11 -7.60 0.83 31.06
CA HIS A 11 -8.33 1.88 30.32
C HIS A 11 -7.42 2.90 29.63
N TRP A 12 -6.16 3.05 30.04
CA TRP A 12 -5.20 3.91 29.36
C TRP A 12 -4.76 3.33 28.02
N TYR A 13 -4.75 2.00 27.86
CA TYR A 13 -4.40 1.34 26.61
C TYR A 13 -5.30 1.78 25.43
N LYS A 14 -6.58 2.05 25.69
CA LYS A 14 -7.51 2.54 24.66
C LYS A 14 -7.01 3.83 23.99
N TRP A 15 -6.38 4.73 24.74
CA TRP A 15 -5.86 5.98 24.19
C TRP A 15 -4.65 5.75 23.29
N PHE A 16 -3.76 4.83 23.67
CA PHE A 16 -2.64 4.43 22.82
C PHE A 16 -3.12 3.75 21.55
N ALA A 17 -4.06 2.83 21.64
CA ALA A 17 -4.65 2.15 20.50
C ALA A 17 -5.37 3.15 19.57
N PHE A 18 -6.12 4.09 20.13
CA PHE A 18 -6.79 5.15 19.37
C PHE A 18 -5.79 6.05 18.65
N ALA A 19 -4.75 6.52 19.35
CA ALA A 19 -3.71 7.36 18.77
C ALA A 19 -2.95 6.61 17.66
N GLY A 20 -2.59 5.35 17.88
CA GLY A 20 -1.95 4.50 16.88
C GLY A 20 -2.78 4.33 15.60
N ASN A 21 -4.06 4.02 15.76
CA ASN A 21 -4.98 3.92 14.63
C ASN A 21 -5.17 5.26 13.90
N TYR A 22 -5.21 6.36 14.63
CA TYR A 22 -5.32 7.68 14.03
C TYR A 22 -4.10 8.05 13.18
N ILE A 23 -2.89 7.83 13.71
CA ILE A 23 -1.63 8.04 12.99
C ILE A 23 -1.57 7.13 11.75
N LEU A 24 -1.97 5.87 11.89
CA LEU A 24 -2.02 4.92 10.79
C LEU A 24 -2.97 5.39 9.68
N MET A 25 -4.16 5.88 10.03
CA MET A 25 -5.11 6.42 9.06
C MET A 25 -4.58 7.67 8.35
N MET A 26 -3.86 8.55 9.04
CA MET A 26 -3.21 9.69 8.40
C MET A 26 -2.19 9.26 7.35
N PHE A 27 -1.40 8.23 7.65
CA PHE A 27 -0.45 7.65 6.70
C PHE A 27 -1.18 7.04 5.49
N TYR A 28 -2.20 6.22 5.73
CA TYR A 28 -2.95 5.57 4.64
C TYR A 28 -3.68 6.56 3.73
N THR A 29 -4.25 7.63 4.26
CA THR A 29 -4.90 8.65 3.43
C THR A 29 -3.91 9.37 2.53
N THR A 30 -2.69 9.62 3.01
CA THR A 30 -1.62 10.22 2.20
C THR A 30 -1.19 9.27 1.08
N VAL A 31 -0.94 8.00 1.40
CA VAL A 31 -0.56 6.97 0.41
C VAL A 31 -1.67 6.75 -0.62
N ALA A 32 -2.92 6.72 -0.19
CA ALA A 32 -4.06 6.60 -1.09
C ALA A 32 -4.16 7.82 -2.04
N GLY A 33 -3.84 9.02 -1.56
CA GLY A 33 -3.74 10.22 -2.37
C GLY A 33 -2.70 10.07 -3.49
N TRP A 34 -1.51 9.56 -3.17
CA TRP A 34 -0.48 9.28 -4.18
C TRP A 34 -0.94 8.24 -5.20
N MET A 35 -1.56 7.15 -4.74
CA MET A 35 -2.05 6.08 -5.61
C MET A 35 -3.06 6.61 -6.64
N ILE A 36 -4.02 7.44 -6.23
CA ILE A 36 -4.97 8.05 -7.16
C ILE A 36 -4.31 9.07 -8.09
N ALA A 37 -3.37 9.87 -7.59
CA ALA A 37 -2.60 10.79 -8.44
C ALA A 37 -1.87 10.05 -9.55
N TYR A 38 -1.23 8.91 -9.23
CA TYR A 38 -0.59 8.06 -10.21
C TYR A 38 -1.58 7.41 -11.17
N ALA A 39 -2.68 6.87 -10.66
CA ALA A 39 -3.72 6.28 -11.50
C ALA A 39 -4.26 7.31 -12.52
N PHE A 40 -4.47 8.55 -12.08
CA PHE A 40 -4.89 9.63 -12.96
C PHE A 40 -3.82 9.99 -14.01
N LYS A 41 -2.56 10.13 -13.60
CA LYS A 41 -1.44 10.41 -14.53
C LYS A 41 -1.27 9.27 -15.55
N MET A 42 -1.46 8.02 -15.15
CA MET A 42 -1.44 6.87 -16.06
C MET A 42 -2.63 6.90 -17.02
N ALA A 43 -3.83 7.15 -16.54
CA ALA A 43 -5.04 7.22 -17.35
C ALA A 43 -5.00 8.36 -18.37
N THR A 44 -4.38 9.50 -18.02
CA THR A 44 -4.20 10.65 -18.94
C THR A 44 -3.00 10.48 -19.87
N GLY A 45 -2.26 9.38 -19.79
CA GLY A 45 -1.13 9.11 -20.68
C GLY A 45 0.15 9.91 -20.37
N GLN A 46 0.20 10.64 -19.27
CA GLN A 46 1.39 11.41 -18.89
C GLN A 46 2.60 10.55 -18.54
N LEU A 47 2.36 9.28 -18.24
CA LEU A 47 3.39 8.29 -17.89
C LEU A 47 3.62 7.22 -18.98
N THR A 48 3.01 7.36 -20.16
CA THR A 48 3.12 6.36 -21.25
C THR A 48 4.56 6.20 -21.76
N GLY A 49 5.40 7.23 -21.64
CA GLY A 49 6.82 7.16 -22.00
C GLY A 49 7.69 6.31 -21.06
N LEU A 50 7.20 6.01 -19.85
CA LEU A 50 7.95 5.26 -18.85
C LEU A 50 7.93 3.73 -19.08
N GLY A 51 6.92 3.23 -19.78
CA GLY A 51 6.72 1.79 -20.00
C GLY A 51 7.39 1.23 -21.26
N THR A 52 7.86 2.08 -22.16
CA THR A 52 8.40 1.66 -23.48
C THR A 52 9.94 1.55 -23.50
N SER A 53 10.63 2.11 -22.54
CA SER A 53 12.09 2.01 -22.42
C SER A 53 12.48 0.85 -21.51
N ALA A 54 12.85 -0.27 -22.09
CA ALA A 54 13.38 -1.45 -21.41
C ALA A 54 14.79 -1.25 -20.82
N SER A 55 15.09 -0.08 -20.28
CA SER A 55 16.42 0.24 -19.77
C SER A 55 16.36 0.94 -18.41
N ALA A 56 17.48 0.98 -17.72
CA ALA A 56 17.69 1.63 -16.42
C ALA A 56 17.16 3.09 -16.32
N SER A 57 16.94 3.73 -17.45
CA SER A 57 16.31 5.06 -17.57
C SER A 57 14.82 5.08 -17.16
N ALA A 58 14.11 3.96 -17.26
CA ALA A 58 12.69 3.91 -16.88
C ALA A 58 12.50 3.94 -15.35
N SER A 59 13.41 3.33 -14.59
CA SER A 59 13.39 3.39 -13.12
C SER A 59 13.69 4.80 -12.62
N GLY A 60 14.67 5.49 -13.23
CA GLY A 60 15.00 6.87 -12.90
C GLY A 60 13.88 7.86 -13.24
N ALA A 61 13.16 7.64 -14.33
CA ALA A 61 12.03 8.49 -14.71
C ALA A 61 10.81 8.29 -13.78
N ALA A 62 10.57 7.06 -13.32
CA ALA A 62 9.53 6.78 -12.33
C ALA A 62 9.85 7.43 -10.96
N GLU A 63 11.10 7.35 -10.54
CA GLU A 63 11.59 7.99 -9.33
C GLU A 63 11.49 9.52 -9.42
N GLN A 64 11.87 10.11 -10.54
CA GLN A 64 11.70 11.54 -10.78
C GLN A 64 10.24 11.98 -10.76
N ALA A 65 9.34 11.20 -11.34
CA ALA A 65 7.91 11.49 -11.31
C ALA A 65 7.35 11.42 -9.88
N PHE A 66 7.89 10.51 -9.05
CA PHE A 66 7.53 10.38 -7.64
C PHE A 66 8.07 11.55 -6.81
N THR A 67 9.33 11.88 -6.96
CA THR A 67 9.95 13.01 -6.25
C THR A 67 9.32 14.35 -6.64
N ALA A 68 8.95 14.53 -7.91
CA ALA A 68 8.22 15.69 -8.38
C ALA A 68 6.81 15.80 -7.77
N LEU A 69 6.12 14.67 -7.58
CA LEU A 69 4.83 14.64 -6.89
C LEU A 69 4.97 14.99 -5.39
N LEU A 70 6.03 14.49 -4.74
CA LEU A 70 6.31 14.80 -3.35
C LEU A 70 6.75 16.25 -3.12
N ALA A 71 7.40 16.86 -4.11
CA ALA A 71 7.85 18.24 -4.05
C ALA A 71 6.71 19.27 -4.20
N ASP A 72 5.54 18.86 -4.69
CA ASP A 72 4.39 19.74 -4.87
C ASP A 72 3.34 19.52 -3.76
N PRO A 73 3.38 20.31 -2.67
CA PRO A 73 2.45 20.15 -1.55
C PRO A 73 1.01 20.44 -1.93
N PHE A 74 0.76 21.28 -2.94
CA PHE A 74 -0.58 21.59 -3.43
C PHE A 74 -1.23 20.37 -4.12
N GLN A 75 -0.48 19.69 -4.99
CA GLN A 75 -0.95 18.46 -5.62
C GLN A 75 -1.24 17.38 -4.58
N MET A 76 -0.34 17.20 -3.62
CA MET A 76 -0.55 16.23 -2.54
C MET A 76 -1.80 16.53 -1.73
N LEU A 77 -1.97 17.78 -1.30
CA LEU A 77 -3.15 18.21 -0.55
C LEU A 77 -4.44 18.00 -1.35
N PHE A 78 -4.45 18.35 -2.62
CA PHE A 78 -5.60 18.21 -3.49
C PHE A 78 -6.07 16.75 -3.58
N TRP A 79 -5.16 15.83 -3.86
CA TRP A 79 -5.49 14.40 -3.94
C TRP A 79 -5.89 13.82 -2.59
N MET A 80 -5.27 14.26 -1.50
CA MET A 80 -5.64 13.86 -0.16
C MET A 80 -7.06 14.30 0.21
N VAL A 81 -7.45 15.52 -0.14
CA VAL A 81 -8.81 16.04 0.09
C VAL A 81 -9.84 15.25 -0.71
N ILE A 82 -9.52 14.89 -1.96
CA ILE A 82 -10.41 14.05 -2.79
C ILE A 82 -10.63 12.68 -2.13
N ILE A 83 -9.56 12.03 -1.68
CA ILE A 83 -9.65 10.73 -0.99
C ILE A 83 -10.48 10.82 0.29
N CYS A 84 -10.21 11.84 1.11
CA CYS A 84 -10.99 12.06 2.32
C CYS A 84 -12.47 12.28 1.99
N GLY A 85 -12.77 13.08 0.98
CA GLY A 85 -14.15 13.33 0.52
C GLY A 85 -14.86 12.06 0.07
N ILE A 86 -14.19 11.23 -0.73
CA ILE A 86 -14.71 9.93 -1.17
C ILE A 86 -14.93 9.01 0.04
N GLY A 87 -13.97 8.96 0.97
CA GLY A 87 -14.07 8.15 2.18
C GLY A 87 -15.25 8.57 3.05
N PHE A 88 -15.41 9.85 3.31
CA PHE A 88 -16.57 10.37 4.06
C PHE A 88 -17.90 10.10 3.35
N PHE A 89 -17.93 10.23 2.03
CA PHE A 89 -19.12 9.91 1.25
C PHE A 89 -19.51 8.43 1.40
N ILE A 90 -18.54 7.51 1.26
CA ILE A 90 -18.78 6.06 1.40
C ILE A 90 -19.24 5.71 2.82
N VAL A 91 -18.60 6.29 3.84
CA VAL A 91 -18.97 6.08 5.23
C VAL A 91 -20.37 6.65 5.51
N GLY A 92 -20.69 7.80 4.90
CA GLY A 92 -22.02 8.43 5.02
C GLY A 92 -23.16 7.58 4.43
N LEU A 93 -22.88 6.70 3.47
CA LEU A 93 -23.88 5.73 2.96
C LEU A 93 -24.16 4.58 3.94
N GLY A 94 -23.44 4.51 5.04
CA GLY A 94 -23.58 3.50 6.08
C GLY A 94 -22.68 2.28 5.89
N LEU A 95 -22.52 1.51 6.97
CA LEU A 95 -21.56 0.42 7.02
C LEU A 95 -21.93 -0.74 6.07
N GLN A 96 -23.20 -1.15 6.06
CA GLN A 96 -23.65 -2.28 5.24
C GLN A 96 -23.84 -1.93 3.77
N ASN A 97 -24.44 -0.78 3.46
CA ASN A 97 -24.74 -0.37 2.09
C ASN A 97 -23.59 0.38 1.40
N GLY A 98 -22.76 1.07 2.17
CA GLY A 98 -21.62 1.82 1.65
C GLY A 98 -20.34 1.01 1.71
N VAL A 99 -19.76 0.89 2.91
CA VAL A 99 -18.40 0.34 3.07
C VAL A 99 -18.33 -1.11 2.62
N GLU A 100 -19.24 -1.98 3.07
CA GLU A 100 -19.21 -3.41 2.73
C GLU A 100 -19.42 -3.66 1.24
N ARG A 101 -20.34 -2.96 0.61
CA ARG A 101 -20.63 -3.13 -0.83
C ARG A 101 -19.47 -2.65 -1.69
N VAL A 102 -18.92 -1.47 -1.39
CA VAL A 102 -17.77 -0.91 -2.11
C VAL A 102 -16.57 -1.80 -1.94
N THR A 103 -16.28 -2.27 -0.71
CA THR A 103 -15.15 -3.17 -0.44
C THR A 103 -15.27 -4.48 -1.21
N LYS A 104 -16.44 -5.11 -1.25
CA LYS A 104 -16.67 -6.34 -2.03
C LYS A 104 -16.37 -6.15 -3.52
N VAL A 105 -16.87 -5.06 -4.11
CA VAL A 105 -16.64 -4.77 -5.53
C VAL A 105 -15.16 -4.49 -5.77
N MET A 106 -14.52 -3.69 -4.93
CA MET A 106 -13.09 -3.38 -5.05
C MET A 106 -12.21 -4.63 -4.91
N MET A 107 -12.53 -5.51 -3.95
CA MET A 107 -11.82 -6.79 -3.78
C MET A 107 -11.94 -7.69 -5.00
N ALA A 108 -13.13 -7.80 -5.59
CA ALA A 108 -13.34 -8.56 -6.81
C ALA A 108 -12.55 -7.97 -7.99
N CYS A 109 -12.60 -6.65 -8.18
CA CYS A 109 -11.80 -5.96 -9.21
C CYS A 109 -10.29 -6.17 -8.99
N LEU A 110 -9.83 -6.06 -7.75
CA LEU A 110 -8.43 -6.28 -7.40
C LEU A 110 -8.00 -7.72 -7.73
N PHE A 111 -8.82 -8.70 -7.37
CA PHE A 111 -8.53 -10.10 -7.67
C PHE A 111 -8.39 -10.35 -9.18
N VAL A 112 -9.34 -9.85 -9.98
CA VAL A 112 -9.29 -9.95 -11.44
C VAL A 112 -8.05 -9.25 -11.99
N ALA A 113 -7.73 -8.05 -11.51
CA ALA A 113 -6.54 -7.30 -11.93
C ALA A 113 -5.25 -8.06 -11.63
N ILE A 114 -5.13 -8.66 -10.43
CA ILE A 114 -3.97 -9.47 -10.05
C ILE A 114 -3.82 -10.68 -10.98
N VAL A 115 -4.90 -11.37 -11.29
CA VAL A 115 -4.87 -12.52 -12.22
C VAL A 115 -4.40 -12.09 -13.61
N ILE A 116 -4.95 -11.00 -14.14
CA ILE A 116 -4.54 -10.47 -15.45
C ILE A 116 -3.07 -10.08 -15.45
N LEU A 117 -2.60 -9.38 -14.41
CA LEU A 117 -1.20 -8.98 -14.27
C LEU A 117 -0.27 -10.19 -14.11
N ALA A 118 -0.68 -11.21 -13.38
CA ALA A 118 0.10 -12.44 -13.23
C ALA A 118 0.27 -13.16 -14.57
N ILE A 119 -0.83 -13.31 -15.33
CA ILE A 119 -0.76 -13.91 -16.67
C ILE A 119 0.14 -13.09 -17.60
N ASN A 120 -0.04 -11.78 -17.61
CA ASN A 120 0.78 -10.89 -18.43
C ASN A 120 2.26 -10.97 -18.03
N SER A 121 2.57 -10.96 -16.74
CA SER A 121 3.93 -11.05 -16.23
C SER A 121 4.64 -12.33 -16.64
N VAL A 122 3.94 -13.48 -16.64
CA VAL A 122 4.50 -14.76 -17.07
C VAL A 122 4.75 -14.81 -18.59
N MET A 123 3.98 -14.05 -19.36
CA MET A 123 4.12 -13.99 -20.83
C MET A 123 5.22 -13.02 -21.30
N LEU A 124 5.79 -12.20 -20.43
CA LEU A 124 6.86 -11.27 -20.82
C LEU A 124 8.19 -11.99 -21.11
N PRO A 125 8.95 -11.52 -22.13
CA PRO A 125 10.30 -12.00 -22.34
C PRO A 125 11.16 -11.67 -21.11
N GLY A 126 11.77 -12.68 -20.49
CA GLY A 126 12.51 -12.55 -19.21
C GLY A 126 11.76 -12.93 -17.95
N ALA A 127 10.49 -13.32 -18.04
CA ALA A 127 9.69 -13.80 -16.92
C ALA A 127 10.37 -14.94 -16.13
N HIS A 128 11.13 -15.79 -16.81
CA HIS A 128 11.84 -16.90 -16.19
C HIS A 128 12.85 -16.41 -15.12
N ALA A 129 13.64 -15.39 -15.44
CA ALA A 129 14.61 -14.83 -14.49
C ALA A 129 13.91 -14.18 -13.28
N GLY A 130 12.76 -13.55 -13.48
CA GLY A 130 11.95 -12.99 -12.40
C GLY A 130 11.32 -14.07 -11.50
N LEU A 131 10.83 -15.15 -12.11
CA LEU A 131 10.28 -16.29 -11.37
C LEU A 131 11.35 -17.03 -10.58
N GLU A 132 12.54 -17.21 -11.18
CA GLU A 132 13.68 -17.82 -10.52
C GLU A 132 14.11 -16.99 -9.29
N PHE A 133 14.23 -15.69 -9.44
CA PHE A 133 14.52 -14.77 -8.33
C PHE A 133 13.49 -14.84 -7.20
N TYR A 134 12.21 -14.96 -7.54
CA TYR A 134 11.13 -14.97 -6.56
C TYR A 134 10.94 -16.32 -5.87
N LEU A 135 11.12 -17.43 -6.61
CA LEU A 135 10.86 -18.78 -6.12
C LEU A 135 12.10 -19.47 -5.55
N MET A 136 13.31 -19.09 -6.01
CA MET A 136 14.55 -19.65 -5.52
C MET A 136 15.18 -18.74 -4.46
N PRO A 137 15.16 -19.13 -3.19
CA PRO A 137 15.78 -18.34 -2.13
C PRO A 137 17.31 -18.43 -2.24
N ASP A 138 17.96 -17.29 -2.44
CA ASP A 138 19.41 -17.16 -2.43
C ASP A 138 19.91 -16.87 -1.00
N PHE A 139 20.14 -17.94 -0.25
CA PHE A 139 20.65 -17.85 1.11
C PHE A 139 22.07 -17.26 1.18
N GLY A 140 22.86 -17.38 0.10
CA GLY A 140 24.20 -16.81 0.03
C GLY A 140 24.16 -15.29 0.10
N LYS A 141 23.37 -14.65 -0.73
CA LYS A 141 23.18 -13.20 -0.72
C LYS A 141 22.53 -12.68 0.57
N MET A 142 21.66 -13.48 1.18
CA MET A 142 21.04 -13.12 2.45
C MET A 142 22.07 -13.06 3.59
N ILE A 143 23.05 -13.93 3.60
CA ILE A 143 24.14 -13.93 4.60
C ILE A 143 25.12 -12.79 4.34
N GLU A 144 25.47 -12.52 3.07
CA GLU A 144 26.39 -11.43 2.69
C GLU A 144 25.82 -10.04 3.01
N ASN A 145 24.52 -9.84 2.81
CA ASN A 145 23.83 -8.55 3.07
C ASN A 145 23.40 -8.36 4.53
N GLY A 146 23.70 -9.31 5.42
CA GLY A 146 23.33 -9.26 6.83
C GLY A 146 22.02 -10.00 7.12
N PHE A 147 22.16 -11.22 7.62
CA PHE A 147 21.01 -12.07 8.00
C PHE A 147 20.04 -11.36 8.99
N GLY A 148 20.59 -10.59 9.93
CA GLY A 148 19.78 -9.86 10.90
C GLY A 148 18.88 -8.81 10.26
N ASP A 149 19.39 -8.05 9.30
CA ASP A 149 18.64 -7.01 8.61
C ASP A 149 17.55 -7.62 7.71
N ALA A 150 17.84 -8.74 7.05
CA ALA A 150 16.87 -9.47 6.24
C ALA A 150 15.72 -10.01 7.09
N VAL A 151 16.02 -10.59 8.25
CA VAL A 151 15.00 -11.09 9.20
C VAL A 151 14.18 -9.93 9.77
N TYR A 152 14.81 -8.83 10.14
CA TYR A 152 14.12 -7.66 10.65
C TYR A 152 13.16 -7.07 9.61
N ALA A 153 13.60 -6.93 8.36
CA ALA A 153 12.76 -6.46 7.27
C ALA A 153 11.58 -7.40 6.98
N ALA A 154 11.82 -8.73 6.99
CA ALA A 154 10.78 -9.73 6.80
C ALA A 154 9.75 -9.73 7.94
N MET A 155 10.21 -9.60 9.18
CA MET A 155 9.32 -9.43 10.34
C MET A 155 8.47 -8.17 10.22
N GLY A 156 9.07 -7.03 9.88
CA GLY A 156 8.35 -5.77 9.68
C GLY A 156 7.26 -5.90 8.60
N GLN A 157 7.60 -6.55 7.50
CA GLN A 157 6.64 -6.81 6.42
C GLN A 157 5.52 -7.77 6.86
N ALA A 158 5.84 -8.81 7.61
CA ALA A 158 4.85 -9.75 8.13
C ALA A 158 3.89 -9.06 9.12
N PHE A 159 4.40 -8.26 10.04
CA PHE A 159 3.59 -7.46 10.97
C PHE A 159 2.65 -6.51 10.23
N PHE A 160 3.14 -5.84 9.20
CA PHE A 160 2.34 -4.94 8.37
C PHE A 160 1.24 -5.69 7.61
N THR A 161 1.59 -6.79 6.94
CA THR A 161 0.66 -7.59 6.13
C THR A 161 -0.44 -8.24 6.98
N LEU A 162 -0.10 -8.72 8.17
CA LEU A 162 -1.05 -9.34 9.10
C LEU A 162 -1.86 -8.32 9.91
N SER A 163 -1.58 -7.02 9.74
CA SER A 163 -2.24 -5.95 10.51
C SER A 163 -2.17 -6.15 12.02
N ILE A 164 -1.10 -6.79 12.51
CA ILE A 164 -0.90 -7.05 13.93
C ILE A 164 -0.71 -5.69 14.64
N GLY A 165 -1.64 -5.32 15.48
CA GLY A 165 -1.66 -4.04 16.17
C GLY A 165 -2.80 -3.10 15.76
N ALA A 166 -3.43 -3.32 14.59
CA ALA A 166 -4.61 -2.58 14.17
C ALA A 166 -5.92 -3.36 14.46
N SER A 167 -5.84 -4.69 14.53
CA SER A 167 -6.98 -5.61 14.72
C SER A 167 -7.00 -6.28 16.08
N GLY A 168 -6.12 -5.87 17.00
CA GLY A 168 -6.04 -6.39 18.37
C GLY A 168 -7.09 -5.84 19.31
#